data_64d4712cfcae547f60fa645c994414aa
#
_entry.id   64d4712cfcae547f60fa645c994414aa
#
_cell.length_a   1.000
_cell.length_b   1.000
_cell.length_c   1.000
_cell.angle_alpha   90.00
_cell.angle_beta   90.00
_cell.angle_gamma   90.00
#
_symmetry.space_group_name_H-M   'P 1'
#
loop_
_entity.id
_entity.type
_entity.pdbx_description
1 polymer ?
#
loop_
_entity_poly.entity_id
_entity_poly.type
_entity_poly.pdbx_seq_one_letter_code
_entity_poly.pdbx_strand_id
1 'polypeptide(L)'
;MTGADSDADDDRDRALLAAHVDGDREAFGALVQVHRDRLWAVALRTLTDREEAADALQDALLSAYRSAATFRGDARVTTWLHRIVVNACLDRVRRRQARPTVPLPDRDGVADPVDRRDVLAERETAMEVEAAMAALPVDQRVAILLVDVHGLPVEQAAAVLGVPTGTVKSRCSRGRARLALSLGHLRNRPESWPVTPASGPTASGAAPRTGGTA
;
A
#
# COMPACT_ATOMS: atom_id res chain seq x y z
N MET A 1 1.13 13.55 9.35
CA MET A 1 0.73 12.69 10.50
C MET A 1 1.82 12.80 11.53
N THR A 2 1.57 13.54 12.58
CA THR A 2 2.52 13.82 13.67
C THR A 2 2.66 12.60 14.58
N GLY A 3 3.81 12.43 15.24
CA GLY A 3 4.08 11.26 16.12
C GLY A 3 3.04 11.08 17.23
N ALA A 4 2.43 12.15 17.72
CA ALA A 4 1.39 12.11 18.75
C ALA A 4 0.10 11.39 18.31
N ASP A 5 -0.34 11.56 17.05
CA ASP A 5 -1.52 10.86 16.51
C ASP A 5 -1.26 9.36 16.42
N SER A 6 -0.03 8.99 16.08
CA SER A 6 0.37 7.57 15.93
C SER A 6 0.47 6.85 17.28
N ASP A 7 0.79 7.55 18.35
CA ASP A 7 0.86 6.95 19.70
C ASP A 7 -0.54 6.81 20.32
N ALA A 8 -1.43 7.79 20.11
CA ALA A 8 -2.83 7.69 20.52
C ALA A 8 -3.59 6.54 19.83
N ASP A 9 -3.29 6.30 18.53
CA ASP A 9 -3.84 5.16 17.79
C ASP A 9 -3.35 3.81 18.35
N ASP A 10 -2.06 3.70 18.72
CA ASP A 10 -1.51 2.46 19.29
C ASP A 10 -2.08 2.19 20.70
N ASP A 11 -2.28 3.23 21.52
CA ASP A 11 -2.89 3.09 22.85
C ASP A 11 -4.34 2.59 22.74
N ARG A 12 -5.11 3.12 21.79
CA ARG A 12 -6.46 2.64 21.47
C ARG A 12 -6.46 1.20 21.02
N ASP A 13 -5.55 0.82 20.11
CA ASP A 13 -5.44 -0.55 19.61
C ASP A 13 -5.06 -1.52 20.73
N ARG A 14 -4.16 -1.12 21.64
CA ARG A 14 -3.80 -1.91 22.83
C ARG A 14 -4.98 -2.09 23.77
N ALA A 15 -5.79 -1.04 23.97
CA ALA A 15 -7.00 -1.11 24.80
C ALA A 15 -8.01 -2.10 24.22
N LEU A 16 -8.24 -2.07 22.90
CA LEU A 16 -9.13 -3.01 22.21
C LEU A 16 -8.62 -4.44 22.31
N LEU A 17 -7.30 -4.64 22.16
CA LEU A 17 -6.71 -5.98 22.26
C LEU A 17 -6.80 -6.52 23.69
N ALA A 18 -6.58 -5.68 24.70
CA ALA A 18 -6.74 -6.05 26.12
C ALA A 18 -8.19 -6.40 26.46
N ALA A 19 -9.16 -5.58 26.03
CA ALA A 19 -10.59 -5.86 26.23
C ALA A 19 -11.00 -7.20 25.61
N HIS A 20 -10.47 -7.53 24.40
CA HIS A 20 -10.69 -8.83 23.80
C HIS A 20 -10.15 -9.98 24.67
N VAL A 21 -8.94 -9.85 25.20
CA VAL A 21 -8.33 -10.85 26.09
C VAL A 21 -9.14 -11.02 27.37
N ASP A 22 -9.74 -9.94 27.89
CA ASP A 22 -10.61 -9.92 29.05
C ASP A 22 -12.03 -10.47 28.77
N GLY A 23 -12.32 -10.86 27.53
CA GLY A 23 -13.56 -11.55 27.14
C GLY A 23 -14.58 -10.69 26.38
N ASP A 24 -14.28 -9.45 26.05
CA ASP A 24 -15.13 -8.64 25.15
C ASP A 24 -15.04 -9.16 23.72
N ARG A 25 -16.15 -9.75 23.25
CA ARG A 25 -16.24 -10.36 21.90
C ARG A 25 -16.24 -9.34 20.77
N GLU A 26 -16.66 -8.11 21.02
CA GLU A 26 -16.76 -7.05 20.01
C GLU A 26 -15.43 -6.31 19.83
N ALA A 27 -14.58 -6.28 20.86
CA ALA A 27 -13.35 -5.51 20.86
C ALA A 27 -12.38 -5.91 19.74
N PHE A 28 -12.21 -7.22 19.46
CA PHE A 28 -11.38 -7.68 18.34
C PHE A 28 -11.96 -7.29 16.98
N GLY A 29 -13.29 -7.37 16.84
CA GLY A 29 -13.99 -6.91 15.65
C GLY A 29 -13.73 -5.42 15.37
N ALA A 30 -13.80 -4.57 16.40
CA ALA A 30 -13.51 -3.16 16.31
C ALA A 30 -12.05 -2.89 15.91
N LEU A 31 -11.08 -3.63 16.47
CA LEU A 31 -9.68 -3.55 16.10
C LEU A 31 -9.49 -3.91 14.61
N VAL A 32 -10.10 -5.00 14.14
CA VAL A 32 -10.01 -5.44 12.74
C VAL A 32 -10.61 -4.39 11.81
N GLN A 33 -11.73 -3.78 12.14
CA GLN A 33 -12.36 -2.74 11.31
C GLN A 33 -11.43 -1.55 11.04
N VAL A 34 -10.66 -1.13 12.04
CA VAL A 34 -9.69 -0.02 11.89
C VAL A 34 -8.55 -0.36 10.93
N HIS A 35 -8.11 -1.62 10.93
CA HIS A 35 -6.91 -2.04 10.19
C HIS A 35 -7.20 -2.81 8.90
N ARG A 36 -8.45 -3.21 8.66
CA ARG A 36 -8.87 -4.12 7.59
C ARG A 36 -8.32 -3.75 6.22
N ASP A 37 -8.51 -2.50 5.79
CA ASP A 37 -8.14 -2.08 4.44
C ASP A 37 -6.62 -2.07 4.25
N ARG A 38 -5.89 -1.69 5.29
CA ARG A 38 -4.42 -1.73 5.30
C ARG A 38 -3.89 -3.16 5.26
N LEU A 39 -4.45 -4.05 6.09
CA LEU A 39 -4.06 -5.47 6.12
C LEU A 39 -4.43 -6.18 4.82
N TRP A 40 -5.59 -5.86 4.22
CA TRP A 40 -5.98 -6.33 2.91
C TRP A 40 -5.00 -5.90 1.82
N ALA A 41 -4.61 -4.63 1.79
CA ALA A 41 -3.63 -4.12 0.84
C ALA A 41 -2.26 -4.83 0.97
N VAL A 42 -1.82 -5.15 2.20
CA VAL A 42 -0.60 -5.94 2.44
C VAL A 42 -0.74 -7.34 1.85
N ALA A 43 -1.83 -8.03 2.14
CA ALA A 43 -2.06 -9.39 1.65
C ALA A 43 -2.12 -9.44 0.12
N LEU A 44 -2.93 -8.57 -0.50
CA LEU A 44 -3.12 -8.50 -1.94
C LEU A 44 -1.81 -8.18 -2.67
N ARG A 45 -1.05 -7.17 -2.21
CA ARG A 45 0.24 -6.82 -2.82
C ARG A 45 1.33 -7.88 -2.59
N THR A 46 1.21 -8.70 -1.54
CA THR A 46 2.16 -9.80 -1.29
C THR A 46 1.88 -10.99 -2.19
N LEU A 47 0.63 -11.39 -2.35
CA LEU A 47 0.23 -12.61 -3.07
C LEU A 47 -0.13 -12.35 -4.54
N THR A 48 -0.55 -11.14 -4.88
CA THR A 48 -1.03 -10.71 -6.21
C THR A 48 -2.33 -11.39 -6.68
N ASP A 49 -2.68 -12.54 -6.14
CA ASP A 49 -3.94 -13.24 -6.37
C ASP A 49 -4.95 -12.84 -5.28
N ARG A 50 -6.16 -12.46 -5.70
CA ARG A 50 -7.20 -11.93 -4.81
C ARG A 50 -7.81 -13.00 -3.90
N GLU A 51 -8.00 -14.21 -4.41
CA GLU A 51 -8.57 -15.31 -3.64
C GLU A 51 -7.56 -15.81 -2.60
N GLU A 52 -6.31 -16.00 -3.02
CA GLU A 52 -5.23 -16.36 -2.10
C GLU A 52 -5.00 -15.28 -1.01
N ALA A 53 -5.13 -14.00 -1.38
CA ALA A 53 -4.99 -12.90 -0.43
C ALA A 53 -6.14 -12.87 0.59
N ALA A 54 -7.38 -13.13 0.15
CA ALA A 54 -8.54 -13.19 1.03
C ALA A 54 -8.41 -14.32 2.05
N ASP A 55 -8.04 -15.50 1.58
CA ASP A 55 -7.84 -16.66 2.44
C ASP A 55 -6.67 -16.46 3.43
N ALA A 56 -5.54 -15.90 2.94
CA ALA A 56 -4.40 -15.62 3.80
C ALA A 56 -4.74 -14.58 4.89
N LEU A 57 -5.51 -13.55 4.53
CA LEU A 57 -5.98 -12.55 5.49
C LEU A 57 -6.92 -13.18 6.52
N GLN A 58 -7.84 -14.04 6.11
CA GLN A 58 -8.74 -14.74 7.02
C GLN A 58 -7.96 -15.62 7.99
N ASP A 59 -7.03 -16.44 7.49
CA ASP A 59 -6.16 -17.28 8.31
C ASP A 59 -5.35 -16.44 9.31
N ALA A 60 -4.82 -15.29 8.85
CA ALA A 60 -4.06 -14.35 9.66
C ALA A 60 -4.92 -13.75 10.79
N LEU A 61 -6.14 -13.30 10.48
CA LEU A 61 -7.04 -12.72 11.49
C LEU A 61 -7.50 -13.76 12.52
N LEU A 62 -7.76 -15.00 12.10
CA LEU A 62 -8.04 -16.11 13.04
C LEU A 62 -6.83 -16.42 13.93
N SER A 63 -5.62 -16.37 13.37
CA SER A 63 -4.39 -16.54 14.14
C SER A 63 -4.20 -15.39 15.13
N ALA A 64 -4.43 -14.14 14.72
CA ALA A 64 -4.36 -12.97 15.59
C ALA A 64 -5.37 -13.07 16.74
N TYR A 65 -6.62 -13.41 16.45
CA TYR A 65 -7.67 -13.62 17.44
C TYR A 65 -7.24 -14.61 18.53
N ARG A 66 -6.70 -15.77 18.11
CA ARG A 66 -6.28 -16.83 19.04
C ARG A 66 -5.01 -16.49 19.82
N SER A 67 -4.13 -15.69 19.24
CA SER A 67 -2.84 -15.35 19.84
C SER A 67 -2.82 -13.99 20.54
N ALA A 68 -3.96 -13.31 20.64
CA ALA A 68 -4.07 -11.99 21.28
C ALA A 68 -3.48 -11.95 22.68
N ALA A 69 -3.76 -12.98 23.51
CA ALA A 69 -3.21 -13.11 24.87
C ALA A 69 -1.67 -13.25 24.91
N THR A 70 -1.03 -13.58 23.80
CA THR A 70 0.45 -13.69 23.71
C THR A 70 1.14 -12.40 23.30
N PHE A 71 0.37 -11.35 23.01
CA PHE A 71 0.92 -10.04 22.67
C PHE A 71 1.59 -9.40 23.88
N ARG A 72 2.90 -9.17 23.79
CA ARG A 72 3.73 -8.68 24.92
C ARG A 72 3.89 -7.17 24.97
N GLY A 73 3.40 -6.45 23.96
CA GLY A 73 3.57 -5.01 23.89
C GLY A 73 4.95 -4.52 23.44
N ASP A 74 5.86 -5.43 23.05
CA ASP A 74 7.22 -5.10 22.59
C ASP A 74 7.24 -4.31 21.27
N ALA A 75 6.12 -4.31 20.55
CA ALA A 75 5.92 -3.57 19.31
C ALA A 75 4.51 -2.95 19.31
N ARG A 76 4.23 -2.10 18.33
CA ARG A 76 2.87 -1.60 18.09
C ARG A 76 1.95 -2.74 17.67
N VAL A 77 0.66 -2.64 18.03
CA VAL A 77 -0.37 -3.63 17.61
C VAL A 77 -0.43 -3.75 16.09
N THR A 78 -0.33 -2.63 15.38
CA THR A 78 -0.25 -2.61 13.91
C THR A 78 0.92 -3.42 13.36
N THR A 79 2.11 -3.30 13.96
CA THR A 79 3.30 -4.06 13.56
C THR A 79 3.12 -5.56 13.81
N TRP A 80 2.49 -5.91 14.93
CA TRP A 80 2.16 -7.29 15.27
C TRP A 80 1.15 -7.90 14.28
N LEU A 81 0.08 -7.15 13.91
CA LEU A 81 -0.88 -7.57 12.89
C LEU A 81 -0.21 -7.75 11.53
N HIS A 82 0.63 -6.80 11.09
CA HIS A 82 1.39 -6.93 9.85
C HIS A 82 2.25 -8.19 9.83
N ARG A 83 2.92 -8.51 10.96
CA ARG A 83 3.73 -9.72 11.08
C ARG A 83 2.91 -10.99 10.84
N ILE A 84 1.72 -11.07 11.43
CA ILE A 84 0.85 -12.23 11.28
C ILE A 84 0.38 -12.37 9.83
N VAL A 85 -0.08 -11.26 9.21
CA VAL A 85 -0.56 -11.26 7.81
C VAL A 85 0.56 -11.62 6.83
N VAL A 86 1.74 -10.99 6.96
CA VAL A 86 2.88 -11.27 6.09
C VAL A 86 3.32 -12.74 6.21
N ASN A 87 3.38 -13.28 7.44
CA ASN A 87 3.74 -14.67 7.65
C ASN A 87 2.73 -15.62 7.01
N ALA A 88 1.43 -15.37 7.15
CA ALA A 88 0.39 -16.16 6.48
C ALA A 88 0.54 -16.14 4.95
N CYS A 89 0.82 -14.96 4.38
CA CYS A 89 1.07 -14.82 2.94
C CYS A 89 2.34 -15.57 2.51
N LEU A 90 3.44 -15.43 3.24
CA LEU A 90 4.70 -16.12 2.91
C LEU A 90 4.58 -17.64 3.02
N ASP A 91 3.83 -18.13 4.01
CA ASP A 91 3.56 -19.57 4.16
C ASP A 91 2.73 -20.11 3.00
N ARG A 92 1.80 -19.30 2.48
CA ARG A 92 1.04 -19.65 1.28
C ARG A 92 1.93 -19.74 0.04
N VAL A 93 2.81 -18.77 -0.16
CA VAL A 93 3.82 -18.80 -1.23
C VAL A 93 4.71 -20.04 -1.13
N ARG A 94 5.20 -20.36 0.07
CA ARG A 94 6.04 -21.56 0.31
C ARG A 94 5.29 -22.85 -0.03
N ARG A 95 4.01 -22.96 0.40
CA ARG A 95 3.17 -24.14 0.09
C ARG A 95 2.94 -24.28 -1.42
N ARG A 96 2.70 -23.17 -2.14
CA ARG A 96 2.55 -23.19 -3.60
C ARG A 96 3.84 -23.62 -4.29
N GLN A 97 4.99 -23.15 -3.84
CA GLN A 97 6.28 -23.54 -4.39
C GLN A 97 6.63 -25.02 -4.10
N ALA A 98 6.20 -25.56 -2.96
CA ALA A 98 6.40 -26.96 -2.60
C ALA A 98 5.44 -27.93 -3.33
N ARG A 99 4.33 -27.43 -3.87
CA ARG A 99 3.37 -28.20 -4.68
C ARG A 99 3.29 -27.55 -6.06
N PRO A 100 4.12 -27.93 -7.04
CA PRO A 100 4.00 -27.39 -8.39
C PRO A 100 2.67 -27.84 -8.98
N THR A 101 1.65 -27.03 -8.86
CA THR A 101 0.41 -27.13 -9.62
C THR A 101 0.63 -26.40 -10.95
N VAL A 102 0.19 -27.02 -12.03
CA VAL A 102 0.19 -26.40 -13.37
C VAL A 102 -0.53 -25.05 -13.27
N PRO A 103 0.08 -23.93 -13.73
CA PRO A 103 -0.57 -22.64 -13.68
C PRO A 103 -1.84 -22.66 -14.53
N LEU A 104 -3.02 -22.45 -13.93
CA LEU A 104 -4.17 -21.99 -14.68
C LEU A 104 -3.89 -20.54 -15.11
N PRO A 105 -4.28 -20.15 -16.35
CA PRO A 105 -4.09 -18.79 -16.82
C PRO A 105 -4.86 -17.81 -15.92
N ASP A 106 -4.16 -16.73 -15.56
CA ASP A 106 -4.69 -15.62 -14.77
C ASP A 106 -6.02 -15.14 -15.37
N ARG A 107 -7.04 -15.10 -14.54
CA ARG A 107 -8.28 -14.38 -14.84
C ARG A 107 -8.06 -12.91 -14.52
N ASP A 108 -8.20 -12.09 -15.55
CA ASP A 108 -8.18 -10.64 -15.51
C ASP A 108 -9.02 -10.09 -14.35
N GLY A 109 -8.36 -9.37 -13.47
CA GLY A 109 -9.05 -8.62 -12.41
C GLY A 109 -9.83 -7.48 -13.04
N VAL A 110 -11.16 -7.58 -13.01
CA VAL A 110 -12.07 -6.51 -13.44
C VAL A 110 -11.95 -5.35 -12.46
N ALA A 111 -11.37 -4.25 -12.93
CA ALA A 111 -11.42 -2.98 -12.22
C ALA A 111 -12.80 -2.34 -12.45
N ASP A 112 -13.49 -1.97 -11.37
CA ASP A 112 -14.73 -1.18 -11.41
C ASP A 112 -14.48 0.18 -12.07
N PRO A 113 -15.35 0.63 -13.01
CA PRO A 113 -15.18 1.89 -13.71
C PRO A 113 -15.76 3.04 -12.90
N VAL A 114 -14.91 3.95 -12.44
CA VAL A 114 -15.29 5.30 -11.99
C VAL A 114 -14.47 6.36 -12.74
N ASP A 115 -15.19 7.25 -13.30
CA ASP A 115 -15.09 8.45 -14.14
C ASP A 115 -13.76 9.27 -14.21
N ARG A 116 -13.31 9.46 -15.46
CA ARG A 116 -12.85 10.55 -16.34
C ARG A 116 -11.43 11.14 -16.25
N ARG A 117 -10.79 11.07 -17.37
CA ARG A 117 -9.55 11.61 -18.01
C ARG A 117 -8.27 11.80 -17.16
N ASP A 118 -8.24 12.56 -16.09
CA ASP A 118 -7.07 12.66 -15.20
C ASP A 118 -6.95 11.39 -14.34
N VAL A 119 -8.11 10.83 -13.94
CA VAL A 119 -8.22 9.55 -13.24
C VAL A 119 -7.72 8.38 -14.10
N LEU A 120 -7.81 8.44 -15.43
CA LEU A 120 -7.31 7.38 -16.31
C LEU A 120 -5.77 7.33 -16.30
N ALA A 121 -5.11 8.49 -16.41
CA ALA A 121 -3.64 8.54 -16.39
C ALA A 121 -3.05 8.14 -15.02
N GLU A 122 -3.72 8.52 -13.93
CA GLU A 122 -3.36 8.06 -12.57
C GLU A 122 -3.59 6.57 -12.40
N ARG A 123 -4.69 6.03 -12.96
CA ARG A 123 -4.97 4.59 -12.93
C ARG A 123 -3.97 3.79 -13.77
N GLU A 124 -3.64 4.26 -14.96
CA GLU A 124 -2.59 3.62 -15.79
C GLU A 124 -1.27 3.56 -15.02
N THR A 125 -0.86 4.69 -14.43
CA THR A 125 0.36 4.74 -13.60
C THR A 125 0.28 3.81 -12.39
N ALA A 126 -0.86 3.75 -11.70
CA ALA A 126 -1.07 2.84 -10.59
C ALA A 126 -0.99 1.37 -11.02
N MET A 127 -1.61 1.02 -12.14
CA MET A 127 -1.55 -0.33 -12.71
C MET A 127 -0.12 -0.72 -13.12
N GLU A 128 0.65 0.21 -13.71
CA GLU A 128 2.05 -0.03 -14.06
C GLU A 128 2.92 -0.27 -12.81
N VAL A 129 2.70 0.52 -11.76
CA VAL A 129 3.40 0.34 -10.47
C VAL A 129 3.02 -1.01 -9.83
N GLU A 130 1.74 -1.38 -9.85
CA GLU A 130 1.28 -2.68 -9.34
C GLU A 130 1.88 -3.85 -10.13
N ALA A 131 1.91 -3.76 -11.46
CA ALA A 131 2.53 -4.77 -12.32
C ALA A 131 4.04 -4.89 -12.07
N ALA A 132 4.74 -3.76 -11.93
CA ALA A 132 6.17 -3.75 -11.61
C ALA A 132 6.45 -4.35 -10.23
N MET A 133 5.62 -4.05 -9.24
CA MET A 133 5.69 -4.66 -7.90
C MET A 133 5.42 -6.16 -7.97
N ALA A 134 4.43 -6.61 -8.73
CA ALA A 134 4.08 -8.02 -8.89
C ALA A 134 5.22 -8.82 -9.54
N ALA A 135 5.99 -8.20 -10.44
CA ALA A 135 7.14 -8.83 -11.09
C ALA A 135 8.36 -9.00 -10.17
N LEU A 136 8.40 -8.35 -9.00
CA LEU A 136 9.48 -8.55 -8.04
C LEU A 136 9.44 -9.95 -7.41
N PRO A 137 10.60 -10.56 -7.10
CA PRO A 137 10.65 -11.68 -6.17
C PRO A 137 9.93 -11.33 -4.86
N VAL A 138 9.15 -12.26 -4.34
CA VAL A 138 8.26 -12.02 -3.19
C VAL A 138 8.98 -11.44 -1.98
N ASP A 139 10.21 -11.89 -1.71
CA ASP A 139 11.02 -11.42 -0.58
C ASP A 139 11.49 -9.95 -0.73
N GLN A 140 11.73 -9.49 -1.97
CA GLN A 140 12.03 -8.09 -2.26
C GLN A 140 10.78 -7.23 -2.22
N ARG A 141 9.69 -7.72 -2.79
CA ARG A 141 8.38 -7.07 -2.79
C ARG A 141 7.90 -6.80 -1.37
N VAL A 142 7.90 -7.82 -0.51
CA VAL A 142 7.46 -7.66 0.89
C VAL A 142 8.36 -6.71 1.67
N ALA A 143 9.67 -6.74 1.47
CA ALA A 143 10.58 -5.79 2.12
C ALA A 143 10.26 -4.33 1.71
N ILE A 144 10.01 -4.07 0.43
CA ILE A 144 9.59 -2.75 -0.06
C ILE A 144 8.22 -2.36 0.49
N LEU A 145 7.24 -3.27 0.50
CA LEU A 145 5.92 -3.00 1.05
C LEU A 145 5.99 -2.56 2.50
N LEU A 146 6.77 -3.24 3.33
CA LEU A 146 6.89 -2.91 4.74
C LEU A 146 7.63 -1.58 4.96
N VAL A 147 8.76 -1.38 4.29
CA VAL A 147 9.62 -0.22 4.54
C VAL A 147 9.15 1.02 3.76
N ASP A 148 8.90 0.90 2.46
CA ASP A 148 8.66 2.05 1.59
C ASP A 148 7.18 2.44 1.49
N VAL A 149 6.27 1.46 1.53
CA VAL A 149 4.82 1.72 1.41
C VAL A 149 4.17 1.92 2.78
N HIS A 150 4.52 1.07 3.76
CA HIS A 150 3.92 1.15 5.11
C HIS A 150 4.78 1.95 6.09
N GLY A 151 5.98 2.39 5.69
CA GLY A 151 6.83 3.26 6.48
C GLY A 151 7.40 2.60 7.75
N LEU A 152 7.47 1.26 7.81
CA LEU A 152 8.08 0.60 8.96
C LEU A 152 9.58 0.86 9.01
N PRO A 153 10.14 1.19 10.18
CA PRO A 153 11.58 1.18 10.39
C PRO A 153 12.17 -0.19 9.98
N VAL A 154 13.40 -0.18 9.46
CA VAL A 154 14.07 -1.39 8.96
C VAL A 154 14.14 -2.48 10.05
N GLU A 155 14.35 -2.07 11.30
CA GLU A 155 14.41 -2.95 12.47
C GLU A 155 13.08 -3.67 12.71
N GLN A 156 11.96 -2.93 12.58
CA GLN A 156 10.61 -3.51 12.70
C GLN A 156 10.30 -4.42 11.52
N ALA A 157 10.63 -4.00 10.29
CA ALA A 157 10.48 -4.85 9.12
C ALA A 157 11.31 -6.15 9.22
N ALA A 158 12.51 -6.08 9.80
CA ALA A 158 13.35 -7.24 10.07
C ALA A 158 12.70 -8.20 11.08
N ALA A 159 12.12 -7.66 12.15
CA ALA A 159 11.38 -8.44 13.15
C ALA A 159 10.12 -9.09 12.54
N VAL A 160 9.38 -8.36 11.67
CA VAL A 160 8.23 -8.90 10.93
C VAL A 160 8.64 -10.07 10.04
N LEU A 161 9.73 -9.92 9.29
CA LEU A 161 10.18 -10.91 8.32
C LEU A 161 11.01 -12.07 8.95
N GLY A 162 11.41 -11.94 10.20
CA GLY A 162 12.27 -12.92 10.87
C GLY A 162 13.66 -13.03 10.24
N VAL A 163 14.22 -11.91 9.72
CA VAL A 163 15.53 -11.88 9.05
C VAL A 163 16.39 -10.74 9.61
N PRO A 164 17.74 -10.81 9.46
CA PRO A 164 18.61 -9.70 9.87
C PRO A 164 18.31 -8.39 9.16
N THR A 165 18.53 -7.25 9.80
CA THR A 165 18.33 -5.91 9.23
C THR A 165 19.13 -5.69 7.94
N GLY A 166 20.34 -6.24 7.84
CA GLY A 166 21.16 -6.22 6.63
C GLY A 166 20.47 -6.93 5.45
N THR A 167 19.72 -7.99 5.71
CA THR A 167 18.94 -8.71 4.71
C THR A 167 17.79 -7.86 4.20
N VAL A 168 17.08 -7.15 5.08
CA VAL A 168 16.01 -6.21 4.68
C VAL A 168 16.59 -5.09 3.80
N LYS A 169 17.68 -4.46 4.25
CA LYS A 169 18.36 -3.40 3.48
C LYS A 169 18.76 -3.86 2.08
N SER A 170 19.35 -5.06 1.97
CA SER A 170 19.76 -5.62 0.67
C SER A 170 18.57 -6.02 -0.22
N ARG A 171 17.46 -6.50 0.36
CA ARG A 171 16.22 -6.79 -0.37
C ARG A 171 15.58 -5.51 -0.91
N CYS A 172 15.46 -4.47 -0.08
CA CYS A 172 14.95 -3.15 -0.50
C CYS A 172 15.83 -2.55 -1.60
N SER A 173 17.16 -2.55 -1.45
CA SER A 173 18.08 -2.02 -2.46
C SER A 173 17.91 -2.71 -3.82
N ARG A 174 17.89 -4.04 -3.85
CA ARG A 174 17.69 -4.82 -5.09
C ARG A 174 16.30 -4.61 -5.69
N GLY A 175 15.26 -4.57 -4.86
CA GLY A 175 13.91 -4.33 -5.32
C GLY A 175 13.74 -2.93 -5.90
N ARG A 176 14.26 -1.89 -5.23
CA ARG A 176 14.26 -0.51 -5.76
C ARG A 176 15.01 -0.39 -7.09
N ALA A 177 16.16 -1.07 -7.23
CA ALA A 177 16.90 -1.07 -8.48
C ALA A 177 16.07 -1.68 -9.63
N ARG A 178 15.36 -2.77 -9.39
CA ARG A 178 14.45 -3.38 -10.38
C ARG A 178 13.27 -2.47 -10.71
N LEU A 179 12.63 -1.88 -9.71
CA LEU A 179 11.54 -0.92 -9.94
C LEU A 179 12.01 0.31 -10.72
N ALA A 180 13.21 0.82 -10.43
CA ALA A 180 13.78 1.95 -11.16
C ALA A 180 14.00 1.63 -12.64
N LEU A 181 14.36 0.39 -12.98
CA LEU A 181 14.47 -0.06 -14.38
C LEU A 181 13.09 -0.17 -15.04
N SER A 182 12.11 -0.76 -14.36
CA SER A 182 10.77 -0.97 -14.94
C SER A 182 10.00 0.34 -15.06
N LEU A 183 10.11 1.25 -14.08
CA LEU A 183 9.33 2.49 -13.96
C LEU A 183 10.12 3.75 -14.36
N GLY A 184 11.33 3.59 -14.93
CA GLY A 184 12.20 4.72 -15.29
C GLY A 184 11.57 5.72 -16.26
N HIS A 185 10.70 5.26 -17.13
CA HIS A 185 9.93 6.08 -18.07
C HIS A 185 8.92 6.99 -17.36
N LEU A 186 8.37 6.61 -16.22
CA LEU A 186 7.43 7.44 -15.44
C LEU A 186 8.13 8.66 -14.83
N ARG A 187 9.41 8.53 -14.47
CA ARG A 187 10.19 9.62 -13.87
C ARG A 187 10.50 10.73 -14.86
N ASN A 188 10.55 10.43 -16.15
CA ASN A 188 10.89 11.36 -17.23
C ASN A 188 9.65 11.76 -18.05
N ARG A 189 8.44 11.51 -17.57
CA ARG A 189 7.24 11.98 -18.24
C ARG A 189 7.27 13.52 -18.19
N PRO A 190 7.39 14.22 -19.33
CA PRO A 190 7.34 15.68 -19.34
C PRO A 190 5.96 16.06 -18.80
N GLU A 191 5.93 17.00 -17.86
CA GLU A 191 4.68 17.66 -17.45
C GLU A 191 4.15 18.43 -18.67
N SER A 192 3.50 17.76 -19.57
CA SER A 192 2.75 18.38 -20.65
C SER A 192 1.41 18.87 -20.10
N TRP A 193 1.49 19.80 -19.17
CA TRP A 193 0.36 20.66 -18.88
C TRP A 193 0.31 21.70 -20.02
N PRO A 194 -0.74 21.75 -20.88
CA PRO A 194 -0.93 22.86 -21.76
C PRO A 194 -1.28 24.08 -20.90
N VAL A 195 -0.29 24.92 -20.62
CA VAL A 195 -0.53 26.25 -20.07
C VAL A 195 -1.23 27.01 -21.20
N THR A 196 -2.56 27.02 -21.18
CA THR A 196 -3.34 27.93 -22.02
C THR A 196 -2.95 29.34 -21.59
N PRO A 197 -2.28 30.14 -22.45
CA PRO A 197 -2.00 31.51 -22.10
C PRO A 197 -3.35 32.19 -21.86
N ALA A 198 -3.53 32.77 -20.67
CA ALA A 198 -4.68 33.58 -20.36
C ALA A 198 -4.75 34.68 -21.39
N SER A 199 -5.78 34.63 -22.25
CA SER A 199 -6.10 35.71 -23.19
C SER A 199 -6.39 36.96 -22.36
N GLY A 200 -5.43 37.86 -22.30
CA GLY A 200 -5.61 39.18 -21.68
C GLY A 200 -6.73 39.92 -22.37
N PRO A 201 -7.47 40.79 -21.67
CA PRO A 201 -8.54 41.53 -22.26
C PRO A 201 -8.00 42.49 -23.32
N THR A 202 -8.43 42.33 -24.57
CA THR A 202 -8.24 43.28 -25.65
C THR A 202 -8.91 44.60 -25.27
N ALA A 203 -8.10 45.59 -25.00
CA ALA A 203 -8.58 46.99 -24.85
C ALA A 203 -9.15 47.45 -26.19
N SER A 204 -10.46 47.54 -26.25
CA SER A 204 -11.24 48.09 -27.39
C SER A 204 -11.24 49.60 -27.31
N GLY A 205 -10.81 50.23 -28.41
CA GLY A 205 -11.50 51.35 -28.99
C GLY A 205 -11.28 52.72 -28.39
N ALA A 206 -10.24 53.42 -28.83
CA ALA A 206 -10.28 54.87 -28.85
C ALA A 206 -11.01 55.35 -30.11
N ALA A 207 -12.13 56.01 -29.93
CA ALA A 207 -12.85 56.73 -31.00
C ALA A 207 -12.12 58.05 -31.33
N PRO A 208 -12.05 58.49 -32.60
CA PRO A 208 -11.46 59.75 -32.99
C PRO A 208 -12.41 60.90 -32.71
N ARG A 209 -11.94 61.91 -31.99
CA ARG A 209 -12.60 63.21 -31.85
C ARG A 209 -12.30 64.07 -33.11
N THR A 210 -13.30 64.29 -33.92
CA THR A 210 -13.30 65.29 -34.99
C THR A 210 -13.33 66.70 -34.38
N GLY A 211 -12.32 67.47 -34.71
CA GLY A 211 -12.30 68.92 -34.47
C GLY A 211 -13.25 69.64 -35.40
N GLY A 212 -13.97 70.62 -34.90
CA GLY A 212 -14.72 71.63 -35.62
C GLY A 212 -14.20 73.02 -35.25
N THR A 213 -13.85 73.65 -36.26
CA THR A 213 -13.39 75.04 -36.39
C THR A 213 -14.51 76.05 -36.01
N ALA A 214 -14.18 77.10 -35.36
CA ALA A 214 -14.45 78.51 -35.64
C ALA A 214 -13.85 79.42 -34.60
#